data_a7e826d0a174b8a6110d621b827e5de2
#
_entry.id   a7e826d0a174b8a6110d621b827e5de2
#
_cell.length_a   1.000
_cell.length_b   1.000
_cell.length_c   1.000
_cell.angle_alpha   90.00
_cell.angle_beta   90.00
_cell.angle_gamma   90.00
#
_symmetry.space_group_name_H-M   'P 1'
#
loop_
_entity.id
_entity.type
_entity.pdbx_description
1 polymer ?
#
loop_
_entity_poly.entity_id
_entity_poly.type
_entity_poly.pdbx_seq_one_letter_code
_entity_poly.pdbx_strand_id
1 'polypeptide(L)'
;LKGMDVSKFQGEVNWETAKAAGIDFAIIRCGFGGEWDGAEENWAQDDPQWRRNADECTRLGIPFGTYLYSYATTVEEARSEADHVARLLGLTAPPQEGLDDYTASPYRLSYPVYYDLEDKYISGVFPSEMAEITKAFFDRLQEHGYTGEQGVYASLNWVRARFSDPGFDPWRDNLWIARFSDELGYAGTYDMWQSTYSAPGADYGVQSETVDLDFVMRPFTFTGVSACNGKTAAPVMQNDTRTDELHMDGKDAYATLETNEPDEEAGGRRVYWTTSDKSVATVDKNGTVRARTDSGECTITATLADGTESRTCLVRVGDITVPIFATAGLRGDRTTLADAAALKASTPDSILLDAGDALHGTQSASLTGGMDMLSAFSAAGYDLQAMALNDFAYGTTRLVSDANMGSGPSLASNLLNNEATAVFYRSTSWNRNRVTNGMYTIVERAGYKIGFFALND
;
A
#
# COMPACT_ATOMS: atom_id res chain seq x y z
N LEU A 1 -13.15 15.20 -5.71
CA LEU A 1 -12.43 16.11 -6.60
C LEU A 1 -12.81 15.85 -8.04
N LYS A 2 -12.94 16.91 -8.84
CA LYS A 2 -13.24 16.82 -10.26
C LYS A 2 -11.98 17.09 -11.07
N GLY A 3 -11.60 16.16 -11.89
CA GLY A 3 -10.47 16.25 -12.79
C GLY A 3 -10.85 16.14 -14.25
N MET A 4 -9.85 16.26 -15.10
CA MET A 4 -9.96 15.91 -16.50
C MET A 4 -8.71 15.17 -16.95
N ASP A 5 -8.87 14.18 -17.83
CA ASP A 5 -7.75 13.58 -18.50
C ASP A 5 -7.61 14.15 -19.92
N VAL A 6 -6.35 14.31 -20.32
CA VAL A 6 -6.02 14.98 -21.58
C VAL A 6 -4.85 14.32 -22.29
N SER A 7 -4.87 14.45 -23.60
CA SER A 7 -3.82 13.99 -24.49
C SER A 7 -3.71 14.95 -25.69
N LYS A 8 -2.95 14.56 -26.71
CA LYS A 8 -2.88 15.31 -27.98
C LYS A 8 -4.26 15.55 -28.61
N PHE A 9 -5.24 14.73 -28.30
CA PHE A 9 -6.58 14.83 -28.91
C PHE A 9 -7.37 16.04 -28.40
N GLN A 10 -7.08 16.55 -27.21
CA GLN A 10 -7.67 17.78 -26.66
C GLN A 10 -7.01 19.05 -27.20
N GLY A 11 -5.89 18.90 -27.94
CA GLY A 11 -5.10 20.03 -28.47
C GLY A 11 -4.42 20.81 -27.34
N GLU A 12 -4.24 22.11 -27.54
CA GLU A 12 -3.69 22.98 -26.51
C GLU A 12 -4.79 23.31 -25.47
N VAL A 13 -4.49 23.01 -24.21
CA VAL A 13 -5.39 23.30 -23.09
C VAL A 13 -5.10 24.70 -22.53
N ASN A 14 -6.14 25.48 -22.33
CA ASN A 14 -6.07 26.69 -21.50
C ASN A 14 -6.32 26.32 -20.03
N TRP A 15 -5.24 26.07 -19.31
CA TRP A 15 -5.31 25.58 -17.92
C TRP A 15 -5.86 26.61 -16.93
N GLU A 16 -5.77 27.94 -17.21
CA GLU A 16 -6.46 28.96 -16.42
C GLU A 16 -7.98 28.81 -16.54
N THR A 17 -8.48 28.55 -17.74
CA THR A 17 -9.91 28.31 -17.98
C THR A 17 -10.36 27.02 -17.30
N ALA A 18 -9.58 25.94 -17.43
CA ALA A 18 -9.87 24.66 -16.78
C ALA A 18 -9.96 24.82 -15.24
N LYS A 19 -8.99 25.49 -14.65
CA LYS A 19 -8.98 25.78 -13.20
C LYS A 19 -10.19 26.64 -12.78
N ALA A 20 -10.52 27.67 -13.55
CA ALA A 20 -11.69 28.51 -13.29
C ALA A 20 -13.03 27.74 -13.43
N ALA A 21 -13.08 26.70 -14.28
CA ALA A 21 -14.21 25.80 -14.44
C ALA A 21 -14.33 24.74 -13.31
N GLY A 22 -13.44 24.80 -12.31
CA GLY A 22 -13.45 23.91 -11.16
C GLY A 22 -12.81 22.56 -11.44
N ILE A 23 -11.80 22.51 -12.30
CA ILE A 23 -10.91 21.35 -12.42
C ILE A 23 -9.88 21.42 -11.28
N ASP A 24 -9.92 20.42 -10.40
CA ASP A 24 -9.08 20.29 -9.22
C ASP A 24 -7.76 19.58 -9.53
N PHE A 25 -7.76 18.68 -10.54
CA PHE A 25 -6.57 17.91 -10.94
C PHE A 25 -6.62 17.51 -12.41
N ALA A 26 -5.49 17.01 -12.92
CA ALA A 26 -5.38 16.50 -14.28
C ALA A 26 -4.67 15.14 -14.33
N ILE A 27 -5.07 14.29 -15.29
CA ILE A 27 -4.29 13.10 -15.67
C ILE A 27 -3.85 13.27 -17.12
N ILE A 28 -2.55 13.38 -17.34
CA ILE A 28 -1.99 13.80 -18.62
C ILE A 28 -1.33 12.61 -19.32
N ARG A 29 -1.74 12.29 -20.54
CA ARG A 29 -1.05 11.26 -21.30
C ARG A 29 0.39 11.69 -21.57
N CYS A 30 1.35 10.85 -21.13
CA CYS A 30 2.74 11.11 -21.48
C CYS A 30 3.13 10.53 -22.86
N GLY A 31 2.57 9.37 -23.20
CA GLY A 31 2.86 8.70 -24.47
C GLY A 31 2.03 7.42 -24.65
N PHE A 32 2.45 6.60 -25.57
CA PHE A 32 1.88 5.29 -25.86
C PHE A 32 2.95 4.32 -26.35
N GLY A 33 2.86 3.03 -25.96
CA GLY A 33 3.85 2.02 -26.34
C GLY A 33 5.24 2.28 -25.76
N GLY A 34 6.19 1.43 -26.14
CA GLY A 34 7.55 1.40 -25.59
C GLY A 34 8.56 2.27 -26.31
N GLU A 35 9.77 2.31 -25.77
CA GLU A 35 10.96 2.85 -26.43
C GLU A 35 11.39 1.91 -27.57
N TRP A 36 11.68 2.45 -28.73
CA TRP A 36 12.21 1.69 -29.86
C TRP A 36 13.71 1.76 -29.90
N ASP A 37 14.37 0.60 -30.00
CA ASP A 37 15.81 0.50 -30.08
C ASP A 37 16.39 1.26 -31.29
N GLY A 38 17.02 2.39 -31.03
CA GLY A 38 18.04 3.00 -31.90
C GLY A 38 17.56 3.83 -33.08
N ALA A 39 16.27 4.18 -33.20
CA ALA A 39 15.82 5.10 -34.24
C ALA A 39 15.60 6.50 -33.69
N GLU A 40 15.99 7.54 -34.47
CA GLU A 40 15.66 8.95 -34.19
C GLU A 40 14.14 9.21 -34.16
N GLU A 41 13.32 8.16 -34.40
CA GLU A 41 11.86 8.19 -34.45
C GLU A 41 11.16 7.86 -33.13
N ASN A 42 11.88 7.57 -32.03
CA ASN A 42 11.30 7.24 -30.71
C ASN A 42 10.37 8.34 -30.19
N TRP A 43 10.60 9.57 -30.54
CA TRP A 43 9.77 10.72 -30.21
C TRP A 43 8.35 10.66 -30.81
N ALA A 44 8.11 9.77 -31.79
CA ALA A 44 6.81 9.63 -32.41
C ALA A 44 5.75 9.03 -31.47
N GLN A 45 6.16 8.38 -30.39
CA GLN A 45 5.28 7.77 -29.39
C GLN A 45 5.05 8.68 -28.17
N ASP A 46 5.83 9.74 -28.01
CA ASP A 46 5.57 10.77 -27.00
C ASP A 46 4.24 11.47 -27.31
N ASP A 47 3.47 11.80 -26.28
CA ASP A 47 2.35 12.71 -26.50
C ASP A 47 2.90 14.15 -26.71
N PRO A 48 2.64 14.78 -27.86
CA PRO A 48 3.21 16.09 -28.18
C PRO A 48 2.74 17.21 -27.24
N GLN A 49 1.66 16.98 -26.46
CA GLN A 49 1.16 17.94 -25.48
C GLN A 49 1.66 17.65 -24.06
N TRP A 50 2.35 16.51 -23.83
CA TRP A 50 2.78 16.11 -22.49
C TRP A 50 3.52 17.21 -21.74
N ARG A 51 4.64 17.65 -22.30
CA ARG A 51 5.50 18.65 -21.62
C ARG A 51 4.77 19.94 -21.34
N ARG A 52 4.05 20.45 -22.36
CA ARG A 52 3.29 21.69 -22.23
C ARG A 52 2.24 21.59 -21.12
N ASN A 53 1.49 20.51 -21.08
CA ASN A 53 0.44 20.31 -20.08
C ASN A 53 1.05 20.16 -18.67
N ALA A 54 2.11 19.36 -18.52
CA ALA A 54 2.80 19.18 -17.24
C ALA A 54 3.43 20.49 -16.72
N ASP A 55 4.07 21.28 -17.60
CA ASP A 55 4.64 22.59 -17.27
C ASP A 55 3.56 23.59 -16.82
N GLU A 56 2.43 23.65 -17.53
CA GLU A 56 1.32 24.54 -17.21
C GLU A 56 0.61 24.14 -15.90
N CYS A 57 0.39 22.86 -15.68
CA CYS A 57 -0.15 22.36 -14.40
C CYS A 57 0.80 22.72 -13.25
N THR A 58 2.10 22.52 -13.43
CA THR A 58 3.12 22.90 -12.43
C THR A 58 3.09 24.41 -12.17
N ARG A 59 3.06 25.24 -13.23
CA ARG A 59 3.01 26.71 -13.12
C ARG A 59 1.79 27.21 -12.36
N LEU A 60 0.65 26.58 -12.57
CA LEU A 60 -0.63 26.98 -11.98
C LEU A 60 -0.91 26.30 -10.64
N GLY A 61 -0.05 25.37 -10.20
CA GLY A 61 -0.27 24.56 -9.01
C GLY A 61 -1.54 23.69 -9.13
N ILE A 62 -1.77 23.11 -10.33
CA ILE A 62 -2.81 22.11 -10.55
C ILE A 62 -2.16 20.75 -10.29
N PRO A 63 -2.62 19.99 -9.28
CA PRO A 63 -2.13 18.63 -9.05
C PRO A 63 -2.35 17.76 -10.27
N PHE A 64 -1.36 16.94 -10.64
CA PHE A 64 -1.53 16.07 -11.79
C PHE A 64 -0.82 14.71 -11.63
N GLY A 65 -1.29 13.75 -12.38
CA GLY A 65 -0.69 12.46 -12.65
C GLY A 65 -0.47 12.27 -14.14
N THR A 66 -0.02 11.10 -14.51
CA THR A 66 0.20 10.76 -15.91
C THR A 66 -0.27 9.36 -16.25
N TYR A 67 -0.54 9.09 -17.53
CA TYR A 67 -0.78 7.74 -18.01
C TYR A 67 -0.01 7.45 -19.29
N LEU A 68 0.32 6.16 -19.46
CA LEU A 68 0.85 5.60 -20.69
C LEU A 68 -0.18 4.65 -21.29
N TYR A 69 -0.56 4.86 -22.54
CA TYR A 69 -1.43 3.94 -23.28
C TYR A 69 -0.63 2.71 -23.74
N SER A 70 -0.98 1.54 -23.23
CA SER A 70 -0.19 0.32 -23.41
C SER A 70 -0.60 -0.49 -24.64
N TYR A 71 0.42 -1.05 -25.30
CA TYR A 71 0.28 -2.09 -26.31
C TYR A 71 0.96 -3.40 -25.92
N ALA A 72 1.56 -3.47 -24.72
CA ALA A 72 2.40 -4.58 -24.31
C ALA A 72 1.62 -5.89 -24.17
N THR A 73 2.11 -6.92 -24.85
CA THR A 73 1.65 -8.30 -24.76
C THR A 73 2.67 -9.21 -24.12
N THR A 74 3.86 -8.70 -23.83
CA THR A 74 4.98 -9.39 -23.18
C THR A 74 5.58 -8.54 -22.07
N VAL A 75 6.33 -9.21 -21.17
CA VAL A 75 7.10 -8.55 -20.11
C VAL A 75 8.14 -7.59 -20.66
N GLU A 76 8.81 -7.97 -21.76
CA GLU A 76 9.83 -7.16 -22.41
C GLU A 76 9.24 -5.86 -22.99
N GLU A 77 8.07 -5.95 -23.63
CA GLU A 77 7.37 -4.77 -24.13
C GLU A 77 6.96 -3.83 -22.99
N ALA A 78 6.42 -4.37 -21.88
CA ALA A 78 6.06 -3.59 -20.71
C ALA A 78 7.27 -2.89 -20.07
N ARG A 79 8.42 -3.54 -20.02
CA ARG A 79 9.66 -2.91 -19.54
C ARG A 79 10.11 -1.76 -20.46
N SER A 80 9.97 -1.92 -21.78
CA SER A 80 10.23 -0.85 -22.74
C SER A 80 9.25 0.32 -22.58
N GLU A 81 7.98 0.04 -22.27
CA GLU A 81 6.98 1.07 -21.97
C GLU A 81 7.32 1.84 -20.67
N ALA A 82 7.86 1.15 -19.66
CA ALA A 82 8.35 1.79 -18.44
C ALA A 82 9.59 2.66 -18.69
N ASP A 83 10.53 2.22 -19.55
CA ASP A 83 11.68 3.02 -19.97
C ASP A 83 11.22 4.32 -20.65
N HIS A 84 10.17 4.24 -21.48
CA HIS A 84 9.53 5.40 -22.11
C HIS A 84 9.00 6.41 -21.08
N VAL A 85 8.22 5.94 -20.10
CA VAL A 85 7.71 6.81 -19.02
C VAL A 85 8.83 7.41 -18.20
N ALA A 86 9.84 6.62 -17.83
CA ALA A 86 11.00 7.08 -17.06
C ALA A 86 11.74 8.22 -17.78
N ARG A 87 11.94 8.09 -19.09
CA ARG A 87 12.56 9.17 -19.92
C ARG A 87 11.69 10.43 -19.91
N LEU A 88 10.37 10.30 -20.09
CA LEU A 88 9.46 11.46 -20.12
C LEU A 88 9.36 12.16 -18.78
N LEU A 89 9.47 11.44 -17.68
CA LEU A 89 9.53 11.98 -16.32
C LEU A 89 10.93 12.55 -15.98
N GLY A 90 11.95 12.31 -16.81
CA GLY A 90 13.31 12.76 -16.56
C GLY A 90 14.04 11.94 -15.49
N LEU A 91 13.63 10.69 -15.27
CA LEU A 91 14.30 9.76 -14.36
C LEU A 91 15.60 9.26 -14.99
N THR A 92 16.64 9.12 -14.19
CA THR A 92 17.93 8.55 -14.62
C THR A 92 18.03 7.10 -14.17
N ALA A 93 18.65 6.25 -15.00
CA ALA A 93 18.92 4.87 -14.62
C ALA A 93 20.43 4.56 -14.80
N PRO A 94 21.06 3.82 -13.86
CA PRO A 94 20.53 3.39 -12.57
C PRO A 94 20.53 4.52 -11.53
N PRO A 95 19.73 4.43 -10.45
CA PRO A 95 19.76 5.37 -9.34
C PRO A 95 21.17 5.48 -8.76
N GLN A 96 21.62 6.70 -8.46
CA GLN A 96 22.88 6.88 -7.74
C GLN A 96 22.65 6.62 -6.25
N GLU A 97 23.54 5.83 -5.64
CA GLU A 97 23.45 5.50 -4.23
C GLU A 97 23.37 6.76 -3.36
N GLY A 98 22.29 6.90 -2.61
CA GLY A 98 22.05 8.04 -1.72
C GLY A 98 21.28 9.22 -2.30
N LEU A 99 20.82 9.16 -3.56
CA LEU A 99 19.91 10.12 -4.17
C LEU A 99 18.59 9.42 -4.53
N ASP A 100 17.49 10.04 -4.16
CA ASP A 100 16.17 9.69 -4.69
C ASP A 100 16.06 10.31 -6.10
N ASP A 101 16.21 9.51 -7.15
CA ASP A 101 16.19 10.00 -8.53
C ASP A 101 14.84 10.59 -8.94
N TYR A 102 13.76 10.16 -8.29
CA TYR A 102 12.46 10.80 -8.50
C TYR A 102 12.45 12.26 -8.04
N THR A 103 13.23 12.64 -7.03
CA THR A 103 13.38 14.04 -6.61
C THR A 103 14.12 14.90 -7.64
N ALA A 104 14.88 14.29 -8.54
CA ALA A 104 15.57 14.96 -9.63
C ALA A 104 14.65 15.22 -10.85
N SER A 105 13.49 14.57 -10.93
CA SER A 105 12.50 14.82 -11.98
C SER A 105 12.05 16.28 -11.95
N PRO A 106 11.89 16.94 -13.12
CA PRO A 106 11.31 18.28 -13.20
C PRO A 106 9.81 18.28 -12.79
N TYR A 107 9.18 17.11 -12.78
CA TYR A 107 7.76 16.95 -12.50
C TYR A 107 7.53 16.23 -11.17
N ARG A 108 6.72 16.83 -10.29
CA ARG A 108 6.21 16.18 -9.07
C ARG A 108 4.77 15.78 -9.30
N LEU A 109 4.56 14.47 -9.45
CA LEU A 109 3.23 13.91 -9.62
C LEU A 109 2.53 13.88 -8.26
N SER A 110 1.30 14.40 -8.21
CA SER A 110 0.39 14.33 -7.06
C SER A 110 -0.59 13.17 -7.17
N TYR A 111 -0.66 12.55 -8.33
CA TYR A 111 -1.47 11.39 -8.67
C TYR A 111 -0.59 10.31 -9.29
N PRO A 112 -1.06 9.05 -9.36
CA PRO A 112 -0.27 7.94 -9.87
C PRO A 112 0.27 8.13 -11.29
N VAL A 113 1.30 7.34 -11.62
CA VAL A 113 1.50 6.87 -12.99
C VAL A 113 0.50 5.76 -13.23
N TYR A 114 -0.42 5.96 -14.16
CA TYR A 114 -1.41 4.96 -14.56
C TYR A 114 -0.92 4.18 -15.78
N TYR A 115 -1.02 2.87 -15.68
CA TYR A 115 -0.81 1.96 -16.81
C TYR A 115 -2.17 1.69 -17.45
N ASP A 116 -2.37 2.19 -18.66
CA ASP A 116 -3.65 2.16 -19.37
C ASP A 116 -3.77 0.88 -20.19
N LEU A 117 -4.63 -0.03 -19.74
CA LEU A 117 -4.83 -1.39 -20.25
C LEU A 117 -6.19 -1.54 -20.92
N GLU A 118 -6.37 -0.96 -22.10
CA GLU A 118 -7.66 -1.04 -22.82
C GLU A 118 -7.56 -1.39 -24.31
N ASP A 119 -6.34 -1.43 -24.86
CA ASP A 119 -6.19 -1.63 -26.29
C ASP A 119 -6.62 -3.04 -26.75
N LYS A 120 -7.21 -3.10 -27.93
CA LYS A 120 -7.67 -4.35 -28.54
C LYS A 120 -6.56 -5.38 -28.76
N TYR A 121 -5.30 -4.94 -28.96
CA TYR A 121 -4.18 -5.84 -29.17
C TYR A 121 -3.88 -6.68 -27.93
N ILE A 122 -4.06 -6.12 -26.74
CA ILE A 122 -3.88 -6.83 -25.47
C ILE A 122 -5.11 -7.63 -25.04
N SER A 123 -6.20 -7.60 -25.83
CA SER A 123 -7.45 -8.29 -25.49
C SER A 123 -7.33 -9.82 -25.44
N GLY A 124 -6.34 -10.39 -26.10
CA GLY A 124 -6.05 -11.82 -26.09
C GLY A 124 -5.17 -12.30 -24.91
N VAL A 125 -4.58 -11.40 -24.16
CA VAL A 125 -3.71 -11.74 -23.02
C VAL A 125 -4.55 -12.26 -21.86
N PHE A 126 -4.12 -13.35 -21.22
CA PHE A 126 -4.84 -13.90 -20.07
C PHE A 126 -4.69 -12.98 -18.83
N PRO A 127 -5.66 -12.96 -17.90
CA PRO A 127 -5.61 -12.10 -16.72
C PRO A 127 -4.33 -12.22 -15.89
N SER A 128 -3.83 -13.42 -15.67
CA SER A 128 -2.58 -13.66 -14.93
C SER A 128 -1.35 -13.14 -15.67
N GLU A 129 -1.30 -13.30 -17.00
CA GLU A 129 -0.20 -12.78 -17.83
C GLU A 129 -0.26 -11.24 -17.87
N MET A 130 -1.45 -10.66 -17.93
CA MET A 130 -1.64 -9.21 -17.89
C MET A 130 -1.19 -8.63 -16.54
N ALA A 131 -1.41 -9.33 -15.44
CA ALA A 131 -0.89 -8.95 -14.13
C ALA A 131 0.66 -9.02 -14.07
N GLU A 132 1.27 -10.04 -14.69
CA GLU A 132 2.74 -10.14 -14.80
C GLU A 132 3.33 -9.02 -15.66
N ILE A 133 2.70 -8.69 -16.77
CA ILE A 133 3.04 -7.57 -17.66
C ILE A 133 2.96 -6.24 -16.89
N THR A 134 1.86 -6.02 -16.18
CA THR A 134 1.66 -4.83 -15.34
C THR A 134 2.72 -4.71 -14.24
N LYS A 135 3.02 -5.83 -13.61
CA LYS A 135 4.09 -5.87 -12.60
C LYS A 135 5.46 -5.54 -13.20
N ALA A 136 5.78 -6.06 -14.37
CA ALA A 136 7.05 -5.81 -15.03
C ALA A 136 7.21 -4.32 -15.43
N PHE A 137 6.13 -3.66 -15.83
CA PHE A 137 6.11 -2.22 -16.07
C PHE A 137 6.48 -1.44 -14.81
N PHE A 138 5.79 -1.68 -13.69
CA PHE A 138 6.04 -0.93 -12.46
C PHE A 138 7.36 -1.29 -11.79
N ASP A 139 7.77 -2.56 -11.81
CA ASP A 139 9.10 -2.96 -11.33
C ASP A 139 10.20 -2.22 -12.10
N ARG A 140 10.07 -2.10 -13.43
CA ARG A 140 11.04 -1.41 -14.27
C ARG A 140 11.05 0.09 -14.00
N LEU A 141 9.89 0.69 -13.78
CA LEU A 141 9.78 2.10 -13.43
C LEU A 141 10.45 2.39 -12.08
N GLN A 142 10.30 1.48 -11.10
CA GLN A 142 11.01 1.55 -9.82
C GLN A 142 12.53 1.37 -9.97
N GLU A 143 13.00 0.50 -10.90
CA GLU A 143 14.43 0.38 -11.24
C GLU A 143 15.02 1.70 -11.74
N HIS A 144 14.21 2.58 -12.33
CA HIS A 144 14.56 3.94 -12.72
C HIS A 144 14.45 4.98 -11.58
N GLY A 145 14.13 4.54 -10.36
CA GLY A 145 14.04 5.42 -9.19
C GLY A 145 12.65 6.02 -8.95
N TYR A 146 11.60 5.59 -9.66
CA TYR A 146 10.25 6.05 -9.38
C TYR A 146 9.74 5.50 -8.04
N THR A 147 9.39 6.40 -7.12
CA THR A 147 8.87 6.09 -5.79
C THR A 147 7.43 6.57 -5.58
N GLY A 148 6.83 7.16 -6.62
CA GLY A 148 5.46 7.67 -6.58
C GLY A 148 4.41 6.56 -6.66
N GLU A 149 3.16 6.97 -6.61
CA GLU A 149 2.02 6.05 -6.64
C GLU A 149 1.83 5.41 -8.03
N GLN A 150 1.39 4.17 -8.02
CA GLN A 150 1.17 3.33 -9.20
C GLN A 150 -0.32 3.00 -9.32
N GLY A 151 -0.89 3.15 -10.49
CA GLY A 151 -2.29 2.86 -10.73
C GLY A 151 -2.53 2.16 -12.06
N VAL A 152 -3.70 1.59 -12.22
CA VAL A 152 -4.10 0.90 -13.46
C VAL A 152 -5.42 1.47 -13.95
N TYR A 153 -5.48 1.80 -15.25
CA TYR A 153 -6.71 2.24 -15.90
C TYR A 153 -7.27 1.16 -16.81
N ALA A 154 -8.56 1.01 -16.78
CA ALA A 154 -9.35 0.28 -17.80
C ALA A 154 -10.84 0.59 -17.70
N SER A 155 -11.60 0.16 -18.71
CA SER A 155 -13.06 0.17 -18.65
C SER A 155 -13.58 -0.77 -17.55
N LEU A 156 -14.75 -0.45 -16.96
CA LEU A 156 -15.38 -1.28 -15.94
C LEU A 156 -15.55 -2.75 -16.36
N ASN A 157 -15.83 -2.99 -17.63
CA ASN A 157 -15.95 -4.35 -18.15
C ASN A 157 -14.63 -5.12 -18.07
N TRP A 158 -13.52 -4.46 -18.36
CA TRP A 158 -12.20 -5.06 -18.26
C TRP A 158 -11.80 -5.29 -16.81
N VAL A 159 -12.04 -4.31 -15.94
CA VAL A 159 -11.80 -4.44 -14.49
C VAL A 159 -12.50 -5.70 -13.94
N ARG A 160 -13.78 -5.88 -14.27
CA ARG A 160 -14.55 -7.06 -13.83
C ARG A 160 -14.06 -8.38 -14.42
N ALA A 161 -13.68 -8.36 -15.70
CA ALA A 161 -13.31 -9.58 -16.41
C ALA A 161 -11.86 -10.03 -16.16
N ARG A 162 -10.95 -9.10 -15.88
CA ARG A 162 -9.50 -9.33 -15.89
C ARG A 162 -8.80 -8.99 -14.59
N PHE A 163 -9.16 -7.88 -13.94
CA PHE A 163 -8.47 -7.43 -12.73
C PHE A 163 -8.98 -8.12 -11.45
N SER A 164 -9.87 -9.12 -11.58
CA SER A 164 -10.20 -10.04 -10.49
C SER A 164 -9.07 -11.03 -10.17
N ASP A 165 -8.06 -11.15 -11.04
CA ASP A 165 -6.88 -11.96 -10.78
C ASP A 165 -6.10 -11.40 -9.58
N PRO A 166 -5.63 -12.24 -8.62
CA PRO A 166 -4.87 -11.79 -7.46
C PRO A 166 -3.58 -11.05 -7.78
N GLY A 167 -3.03 -11.22 -8.98
CA GLY A 167 -1.85 -10.48 -9.43
C GLY A 167 -2.07 -8.97 -9.51
N PHE A 168 -3.34 -8.52 -9.59
CA PHE A 168 -3.70 -7.10 -9.54
C PHE A 168 -3.92 -6.54 -8.13
N ASP A 169 -3.83 -7.35 -7.07
CA ASP A 169 -4.04 -6.89 -5.69
C ASP A 169 -3.18 -5.67 -5.29
N PRO A 170 -1.92 -5.50 -5.75
CA PRO A 170 -1.12 -4.33 -5.42
C PRO A 170 -1.71 -2.98 -5.88
N TRP A 171 -2.57 -2.98 -6.90
CA TRP A 171 -3.13 -1.75 -7.49
C TRP A 171 -4.64 -1.60 -7.29
N ARG A 172 -5.28 -2.45 -6.47
CA ARG A 172 -6.74 -2.41 -6.26
C ARG A 172 -7.24 -1.09 -5.70
N ASP A 173 -6.46 -0.46 -4.86
CA ASP A 173 -6.82 0.84 -4.26
C ASP A 173 -6.50 2.03 -5.21
N ASN A 174 -5.77 1.79 -6.29
CA ASN A 174 -5.39 2.77 -7.30
C ASN A 174 -5.96 2.43 -8.69
N LEU A 175 -7.18 1.91 -8.75
CA LEU A 175 -7.88 1.69 -10.01
C LEU A 175 -8.51 2.98 -10.52
N TRP A 176 -8.23 3.34 -11.76
CA TRP A 176 -8.94 4.36 -12.50
C TRP A 176 -9.88 3.66 -13.49
N ILE A 177 -11.19 3.80 -13.27
CA ILE A 177 -12.20 3.01 -13.97
C ILE A 177 -13.03 3.89 -14.91
N ALA A 178 -13.05 3.55 -16.18
CA ALA A 178 -13.93 4.20 -17.13
C ALA A 178 -15.31 3.52 -17.16
N ARG A 179 -16.33 4.32 -16.93
CA ARG A 179 -17.73 4.01 -17.17
C ARG A 179 -18.52 5.27 -17.42
N PHE A 180 -18.97 5.47 -18.62
CA PHE A 180 -19.73 6.64 -19.06
C PHE A 180 -21.19 6.48 -18.69
N SER A 181 -21.53 6.93 -17.49
CA SER A 181 -22.85 6.74 -16.87
C SER A 181 -22.98 7.69 -15.68
N ASP A 182 -24.18 7.86 -15.14
CA ASP A 182 -24.46 8.64 -13.94
C ASP A 182 -23.99 7.91 -12.65
N GLU A 183 -23.70 6.61 -12.75
CA GLU A 183 -23.24 5.78 -11.63
C GLU A 183 -22.14 4.82 -12.10
N LEU A 184 -21.06 4.67 -11.30
CA LEU A 184 -20.02 3.69 -11.61
C LEU A 184 -20.53 2.25 -11.46
N GLY A 185 -21.29 1.96 -10.40
CA GLY A 185 -21.86 0.63 -10.13
C GLY A 185 -20.79 -0.46 -9.94
N TYR A 186 -19.64 -0.11 -9.40
CA TYR A 186 -18.57 -1.03 -9.01
C TYR A 186 -18.56 -1.14 -7.47
N ALA A 187 -18.55 -2.37 -6.96
CA ALA A 187 -18.61 -2.64 -5.52
C ALA A 187 -17.25 -2.83 -4.85
N GLY A 188 -16.16 -2.87 -5.63
CA GLY A 188 -14.78 -2.96 -5.13
C GLY A 188 -14.19 -1.60 -4.82
N THR A 189 -12.98 -1.60 -4.28
CA THR A 189 -12.17 -0.38 -4.08
C THR A 189 -11.69 0.17 -5.41
N TYR A 190 -11.62 1.48 -5.53
CA TYR A 190 -11.07 2.19 -6.69
C TYR A 190 -10.68 3.61 -6.26
N ASP A 191 -9.78 4.22 -7.01
CA ASP A 191 -9.30 5.56 -6.76
C ASP A 191 -10.09 6.60 -7.55
N MET A 192 -10.25 6.35 -8.86
CA MET A 192 -10.77 7.35 -9.79
C MET A 192 -11.81 6.75 -10.73
N TRP A 193 -12.78 7.55 -11.07
CA TRP A 193 -13.83 7.23 -12.04
C TRP A 193 -13.85 8.23 -13.18
N GLN A 194 -13.58 7.77 -14.41
CA GLN A 194 -13.84 8.52 -15.64
C GLN A 194 -15.30 8.36 -15.99
N SER A 195 -16.07 9.42 -15.77
CA SER A 195 -17.54 9.37 -15.82
C SER A 195 -18.13 9.70 -17.18
N THR A 196 -17.40 10.47 -17.99
CA THR A 196 -17.81 10.90 -19.33
C THR A 196 -16.61 11.20 -20.21
N TYR A 197 -16.81 11.03 -21.52
CA TYR A 197 -15.88 11.48 -22.57
C TYR A 197 -16.50 12.59 -23.43
N SER A 198 -17.64 13.14 -23.03
CA SER A 198 -18.46 14.04 -23.85
C SER A 198 -18.81 15.37 -23.17
N ALA A 199 -18.04 15.76 -22.14
CA ALA A 199 -18.19 17.08 -21.56
C ALA A 199 -17.80 18.16 -22.59
N PRO A 200 -18.53 19.31 -22.70
CA PRO A 200 -18.22 20.33 -23.69
C PRO A 200 -16.82 20.89 -23.52
N GLY A 201 -15.94 20.70 -24.48
CA GLY A 201 -14.52 21.07 -24.38
C GLY A 201 -14.29 22.55 -24.15
N ALA A 202 -15.11 23.41 -24.75
CA ALA A 202 -15.01 24.87 -24.58
C ALA A 202 -15.18 25.32 -23.13
N ASP A 203 -15.98 24.60 -22.33
CA ASP A 203 -16.23 24.94 -20.93
C ASP A 203 -14.97 24.69 -20.05
N TYR A 204 -14.08 23.80 -20.51
CA TYR A 204 -12.85 23.39 -19.81
C TYR A 204 -11.57 23.87 -20.48
N GLY A 205 -11.70 24.73 -21.49
CA GLY A 205 -10.54 25.37 -22.13
C GLY A 205 -9.74 24.45 -23.06
N VAL A 206 -10.31 23.34 -23.56
CA VAL A 206 -9.68 22.47 -24.54
C VAL A 206 -10.11 22.85 -25.96
N GLN A 207 -9.31 22.45 -26.96
CA GLN A 207 -9.61 22.75 -28.38
C GLN A 207 -10.53 21.72 -29.03
N SER A 208 -10.60 20.52 -28.47
CA SER A 208 -11.54 19.50 -28.95
C SER A 208 -12.98 19.87 -28.61
N GLU A 209 -13.94 19.28 -29.34
CA GLU A 209 -15.37 19.47 -29.04
C GLU A 209 -15.74 18.95 -27.65
N THR A 210 -15.05 17.91 -27.19
CA THR A 210 -15.31 17.23 -25.93
C THR A 210 -14.04 16.98 -25.14
N VAL A 211 -14.21 16.75 -23.83
CA VAL A 211 -13.16 16.34 -22.89
C VAL A 211 -13.70 15.32 -21.90
N ASP A 212 -12.81 14.47 -21.42
CA ASP A 212 -13.08 13.47 -20.41
C ASP A 212 -13.09 14.10 -19.01
N LEU A 213 -14.03 13.69 -18.17
CA LEU A 213 -14.09 14.14 -16.78
C LEU A 213 -13.95 12.97 -15.82
N ASP A 214 -13.12 13.21 -14.82
CA ASP A 214 -12.75 12.27 -13.80
C ASP A 214 -13.20 12.73 -12.41
N PHE A 215 -13.53 11.75 -11.58
CA PHE A 215 -13.85 11.99 -10.17
C PHE A 215 -12.99 11.09 -9.30
N VAL A 216 -12.14 11.71 -8.47
CA VAL A 216 -11.40 10.96 -7.44
C VAL A 216 -12.34 10.61 -6.31
N MET A 217 -12.38 9.34 -5.98
CA MET A 217 -13.26 8.77 -4.97
C MET A 217 -12.48 8.27 -3.74
N ARG A 218 -11.20 8.64 -3.63
CA ARG A 218 -10.41 8.30 -2.43
C ARG A 218 -11.12 8.86 -1.20
N PRO A 219 -11.52 8.01 -0.26
CA PRO A 219 -12.01 8.51 1.01
C PRO A 219 -10.89 9.28 1.71
N PHE A 220 -11.23 10.40 2.32
CA PHE A 220 -10.30 11.14 3.14
C PHE A 220 -9.83 10.25 4.31
N THR A 221 -8.52 10.06 4.46
CA THR A 221 -7.96 9.14 5.46
C THR A 221 -6.63 9.64 6.02
N PHE A 222 -6.22 9.09 7.16
CA PHE A 222 -4.86 9.25 7.66
C PHE A 222 -3.91 8.32 6.90
N THR A 223 -2.70 8.81 6.60
CA THR A 223 -1.66 8.04 5.89
C THR A 223 -0.50 7.65 6.79
N GLY A 224 -0.32 8.33 7.92
CA GLY A 224 0.78 8.03 8.82
C GLY A 224 1.09 9.14 9.82
N VAL A 225 2.32 9.09 10.31
CA VAL A 225 2.92 10.09 11.18
C VAL A 225 4.28 10.50 10.63
N SER A 226 4.45 11.78 10.29
CA SER A 226 5.70 12.28 9.70
C SER A 226 6.76 12.69 10.70
N ALA A 227 6.37 13.15 11.88
CA ALA A 227 7.28 13.63 12.91
C ALA A 227 6.80 13.23 14.30
N CYS A 228 7.71 12.75 15.13
CA CYS A 228 7.45 12.47 16.53
C CYS A 228 8.73 12.66 17.36
N ASN A 229 8.61 12.76 18.68
CA ASN A 229 9.76 12.91 19.57
C ASN A 229 10.37 11.59 20.06
N GLY A 230 10.24 10.52 19.30
CA GLY A 230 10.83 9.20 19.58
C GLY A 230 10.09 8.35 20.62
N LYS A 231 9.04 8.89 21.23
CA LYS A 231 8.22 8.24 22.26
C LYS A 231 6.79 7.97 21.80
N THR A 232 6.51 8.17 20.52
CA THR A 232 5.17 8.06 19.96
C THR A 232 5.10 6.85 19.05
N ALA A 233 4.10 6.02 19.23
CA ALA A 233 3.78 4.94 18.32
C ALA A 233 3.12 5.51 17.06
N ALA A 234 3.37 4.88 15.92
CA ALA A 234 2.67 5.19 14.68
C ALA A 234 1.16 4.94 14.83
N PRO A 235 0.30 5.68 14.13
CA PRO A 235 -1.12 5.36 14.09
C PRO A 235 -1.30 3.92 13.59
N VAL A 236 -2.10 3.15 14.29
CA VAL A 236 -2.47 1.81 13.83
C VAL A 236 -3.56 1.98 12.79
N MET A 237 -3.18 2.04 11.53
CA MET A 237 -4.09 2.01 10.40
C MET A 237 -4.80 0.66 10.39
N GLN A 238 -6.05 0.61 10.78
CA GLN A 238 -6.85 -0.61 10.70
C GLN A 238 -7.94 -0.45 9.65
N ASN A 239 -8.01 -1.44 8.75
CA ASN A 239 -9.01 -1.55 7.69
C ASN A 239 -10.38 -1.00 8.10
N ASP A 240 -10.89 -0.13 7.32
CA ASP A 240 -12.24 0.43 7.04
C ASP A 240 -13.35 0.41 8.12
N THR A 241 -13.21 -0.33 9.19
CA THR A 241 -14.22 -0.45 10.27
C THR A 241 -13.71 -0.05 11.66
N ARG A 242 -12.43 0.36 11.81
CA ARG A 242 -11.83 0.71 13.09
C ARG A 242 -11.33 2.14 13.10
N THR A 243 -11.40 2.77 14.26
CA THR A 243 -10.85 4.10 14.54
C THR A 243 -9.33 4.05 14.46
N ASP A 244 -8.73 4.98 13.73
CA ASP A 244 -7.28 5.17 13.76
C ASP A 244 -6.84 5.51 15.19
N GLU A 245 -5.73 4.91 15.66
CA GLU A 245 -5.24 5.12 17.01
C GLU A 245 -3.82 5.68 17.01
N LEU A 246 -3.59 6.69 17.86
CA LEU A 246 -2.27 7.28 18.13
C LEU A 246 -1.95 7.13 19.62
N HIS A 247 -0.88 6.40 19.92
CA HIS A 247 -0.38 6.25 21.29
C HIS A 247 0.76 7.24 21.55
N MET A 248 0.71 7.91 22.69
CA MET A 248 1.68 8.92 23.11
C MET A 248 2.20 8.60 24.53
N ASP A 249 3.52 8.60 24.69
CA ASP A 249 4.19 8.21 25.92
C ASP A 249 4.28 9.38 26.93
N GLY A 250 3.13 9.88 27.37
CA GLY A 250 3.05 10.88 28.42
C GLY A 250 3.09 12.33 27.93
N LYS A 251 3.14 13.23 28.90
CA LYS A 251 3.09 14.67 28.68
C LYS A 251 4.26 15.16 27.81
N ASP A 252 3.98 16.13 26.97
CA ASP A 252 4.89 16.75 26.00
C ASP A 252 5.33 15.82 24.83
N ALA A 253 4.85 14.56 24.77
CA ALA A 253 4.93 13.75 23.56
C ALA A 253 4.19 14.47 22.43
N TYR A 254 4.73 14.38 21.20
CA TYR A 254 4.06 14.93 20.02
C TYR A 254 4.24 14.01 18.82
N ALA A 255 3.26 14.09 17.90
CA ALA A 255 3.27 13.44 16.62
C ALA A 255 2.50 14.29 15.60
N THR A 256 2.94 14.33 14.36
CA THR A 256 2.21 14.98 13.29
C THR A 256 1.46 13.93 12.48
N LEU A 257 0.14 13.95 12.56
CA LEU A 257 -0.74 13.10 11.75
C LEU A 257 -0.74 13.59 10.32
N GLU A 258 -0.51 12.69 9.39
CA GLU A 258 -0.60 12.95 7.96
C GLU A 258 -1.92 12.42 7.39
N THR A 259 -2.38 13.05 6.33
CA THR A 259 -3.57 12.65 5.58
C THR A 259 -3.21 12.44 4.11
N ASN A 260 -4.08 11.74 3.38
CA ASN A 260 -3.94 11.61 1.92
C ASN A 260 -4.33 12.88 1.15
N GLU A 261 -4.72 13.96 1.85
CA GLU A 261 -4.94 15.26 1.22
C GLU A 261 -3.60 15.97 1.04
N PRO A 262 -3.22 16.40 -0.17
CA PRO A 262 -2.00 17.17 -0.41
C PRO A 262 -2.01 18.50 0.36
N ASP A 263 -0.84 19.11 0.55
CA ASP A 263 -0.73 20.46 1.10
C ASP A 263 -1.49 21.48 0.25
N GLU A 264 -2.03 22.52 0.88
CA GLU A 264 -2.73 23.63 0.18
C GLU A 264 -1.87 24.24 -0.94
N GLU A 265 -0.55 24.33 -0.74
CA GLU A 265 0.40 24.85 -1.73
C GLU A 265 0.55 23.91 -2.95
N ALA A 266 0.27 22.62 -2.75
CA ALA A 266 0.22 21.62 -3.81
C ALA A 266 -1.19 21.42 -4.42
N GLY A 267 -2.14 22.31 -4.06
CA GLY A 267 -3.51 22.29 -4.57
C GLY A 267 -4.48 21.43 -3.77
N GLY A 268 -4.06 20.88 -2.63
CA GLY A 268 -4.91 20.14 -1.73
C GLY A 268 -5.99 20.99 -1.04
N ARG A 269 -7.04 20.32 -0.57
CA ARG A 269 -8.09 20.97 0.23
C ARG A 269 -7.57 21.21 1.63
N ARG A 270 -7.89 22.35 2.18
CA ARG A 270 -7.51 22.66 3.56
C ARG A 270 -8.14 21.66 4.54
N VAL A 271 -7.31 21.18 5.49
CA VAL A 271 -7.76 20.31 6.57
C VAL A 271 -7.89 21.10 7.87
N TYR A 272 -9.04 21.04 8.50
CA TYR A 272 -9.28 21.59 9.83
C TYR A 272 -9.14 20.51 10.89
N TRP A 273 -8.37 20.82 11.92
CA TRP A 273 -8.04 19.91 13.00
C TRP A 273 -8.74 20.34 14.29
N THR A 274 -9.38 19.40 14.96
CA THR A 274 -9.99 19.62 16.27
C THR A 274 -9.66 18.50 17.24
N THR A 275 -9.77 18.77 18.53
CA THR A 275 -9.63 17.77 19.60
C THR A 275 -10.89 17.76 20.46
N SER A 276 -11.32 16.59 20.89
CA SER A 276 -12.44 16.43 21.82
C SER A 276 -12.09 16.88 23.24
N ASP A 277 -10.81 16.84 23.62
CA ASP A 277 -10.35 17.27 24.96
C ASP A 277 -8.94 17.89 24.90
N LYS A 278 -8.90 19.22 25.02
CA LYS A 278 -7.64 19.99 25.04
C LYS A 278 -6.80 19.78 26.31
N SER A 279 -7.37 19.22 27.37
CA SER A 279 -6.62 18.88 28.57
C SER A 279 -5.80 17.62 28.41
N VAL A 280 -6.23 16.73 27.53
CA VAL A 280 -5.51 15.48 27.18
C VAL A 280 -4.49 15.74 26.07
N ALA A 281 -4.94 16.26 24.92
CA ALA A 281 -4.04 16.61 23.82
C ALA A 281 -4.57 17.81 23.02
N THR A 282 -3.66 18.60 22.47
CA THR A 282 -3.95 19.68 21.53
C THR A 282 -3.49 19.28 20.14
N VAL A 283 -4.12 19.83 19.10
CA VAL A 283 -3.68 19.69 17.72
C VAL A 283 -3.53 21.07 17.09
N ASP A 284 -2.52 21.29 16.29
CA ASP A 284 -2.32 22.52 15.54
C ASP A 284 -2.85 22.42 14.08
N LYS A 285 -2.70 23.49 13.33
CA LYS A 285 -3.20 23.59 11.95
C LYS A 285 -2.51 22.64 10.96
N ASN A 286 -1.35 22.08 11.32
CA ASN A 286 -0.56 21.17 10.51
C ASN A 286 -0.79 19.71 10.93
N GLY A 287 -1.77 19.42 11.79
CA GLY A 287 -2.00 18.05 12.28
C GLY A 287 -1.04 17.61 13.41
N THR A 288 -0.20 18.51 13.95
CA THR A 288 0.69 18.15 15.05
C THR A 288 -0.10 18.04 16.35
N VAL A 289 -0.26 16.83 16.82
CA VAL A 289 -0.87 16.47 18.10
C VAL A 289 0.18 16.54 19.20
N ARG A 290 -0.14 17.18 20.31
CA ARG A 290 0.75 17.28 21.50
C ARG A 290 0.01 16.92 22.76
N ALA A 291 0.51 15.92 23.49
CA ALA A 291 -0.01 15.52 24.79
C ALA A 291 0.18 16.62 25.86
N ARG A 292 -0.83 16.80 26.68
CA ARG A 292 -0.90 17.81 27.74
C ARG A 292 -0.91 17.20 29.15
N THR A 293 -1.09 15.90 29.22
CA THR A 293 -1.17 15.10 30.45
C THR A 293 -0.26 13.89 30.35
N ASP A 294 0.00 13.20 31.47
CA ASP A 294 0.73 11.94 31.50
C ASP A 294 -0.17 10.72 31.25
N SER A 295 -1.49 10.89 31.27
CA SER A 295 -2.44 9.82 30.94
C SER A 295 -3.79 10.37 30.56
N GLY A 296 -4.52 9.69 29.67
CA GLY A 296 -5.86 10.06 29.25
C GLY A 296 -6.13 9.68 27.79
N GLU A 297 -7.37 9.88 27.38
CA GLU A 297 -7.83 9.62 26.01
C GLU A 297 -8.58 10.82 25.46
N CYS A 298 -8.39 11.12 24.19
CA CYS A 298 -9.20 12.07 23.44
C CYS A 298 -9.23 11.69 21.95
N THR A 299 -10.15 12.31 21.20
CA THR A 299 -10.25 12.10 19.76
C THR A 299 -9.78 13.35 19.02
N ILE A 300 -8.87 13.17 18.10
CA ILE A 300 -8.49 14.19 17.11
C ILE A 300 -9.36 13.95 15.86
N THR A 301 -9.95 15.03 15.36
CA THR A 301 -10.75 14.99 14.15
C THR A 301 -10.11 15.89 13.10
N ALA A 302 -9.85 15.34 11.94
CA ALA A 302 -9.48 16.04 10.72
C ALA A 302 -10.73 16.18 9.84
N THR A 303 -11.04 17.40 9.38
CA THR A 303 -12.23 17.69 8.55
C THR A 303 -11.79 18.51 7.35
N LEU A 304 -12.20 18.12 6.15
CA LEU A 304 -11.98 18.90 4.94
C LEU A 304 -12.72 20.23 5.00
N ALA A 305 -12.14 21.28 4.43
CA ALA A 305 -12.67 22.63 4.49
C ALA A 305 -14.07 22.79 3.90
N ASP A 306 -14.42 21.96 2.94
CA ASP A 306 -15.76 21.91 2.34
C ASP A 306 -16.79 21.18 3.21
N GLY A 307 -16.34 20.56 4.32
CA GLY A 307 -17.18 19.81 5.25
C GLY A 307 -17.72 18.48 4.71
N THR A 308 -17.23 18.03 3.55
CA THR A 308 -17.74 16.81 2.89
C THR A 308 -17.29 15.54 3.60
N GLU A 309 -16.07 15.53 4.14
CA GLU A 309 -15.51 14.37 4.82
C GLU A 309 -14.77 14.75 6.10
N SER A 310 -14.75 13.82 7.04
CA SER A 310 -13.95 13.91 8.26
C SER A 310 -13.44 12.52 8.67
N ARG A 311 -12.29 12.50 9.33
CA ARG A 311 -11.70 11.31 9.95
C ARG A 311 -11.33 11.57 11.38
N THR A 312 -11.39 10.53 12.19
CA THR A 312 -11.09 10.60 13.62
C THR A 312 -9.95 9.66 13.97
N CYS A 313 -9.05 10.13 14.83
CA CYS A 313 -7.98 9.36 15.42
C CYS A 313 -8.15 9.35 16.95
N LEU A 314 -8.22 8.18 17.55
CA LEU A 314 -8.22 8.04 19.01
C LEU A 314 -6.80 8.22 19.53
N VAL A 315 -6.59 9.25 20.33
CA VAL A 315 -5.30 9.53 20.98
C VAL A 315 -5.33 8.98 22.40
N ARG A 316 -4.41 8.09 22.71
CA ARG A 316 -4.17 7.56 24.04
C ARG A 316 -2.84 8.04 24.55
N VAL A 317 -2.85 8.71 25.70
CA VAL A 317 -1.64 9.20 26.39
C VAL A 317 -1.41 8.34 27.61
N GLY A 318 -0.18 7.84 27.82
CA GLY A 318 0.21 7.04 28.95
C GLY A 318 1.12 5.86 28.59
N ASP A 319 1.43 5.07 29.60
CA ASP A 319 2.26 3.87 29.42
C ASP A 319 1.58 2.87 28.49
N ILE A 320 2.29 2.45 27.44
CA ILE A 320 1.84 1.44 26.53
C ILE A 320 2.26 0.08 27.07
N THR A 321 1.28 -0.78 27.34
CA THR A 321 1.52 -2.15 27.78
C THR A 321 1.14 -3.10 26.64
N VAL A 322 2.09 -3.90 26.18
CA VAL A 322 1.86 -5.00 25.22
C VAL A 322 1.91 -6.32 26.01
N PRO A 323 0.77 -6.94 26.33
CA PRO A 323 0.74 -8.23 27.02
C PRO A 323 1.36 -9.30 26.12
N ILE A 324 2.19 -10.16 26.68
CA ILE A 324 2.73 -11.33 25.99
C ILE A 324 2.23 -12.57 26.74
N PHE A 325 1.46 -13.39 26.04
CA PHE A 325 0.97 -14.68 26.52
C PHE A 325 1.80 -15.79 25.89
N ALA A 326 2.21 -16.74 26.68
CA ALA A 326 3.03 -17.85 26.22
C ALA A 326 2.49 -19.19 26.69
N THR A 327 2.52 -20.17 25.78
CA THR A 327 2.41 -21.60 26.10
C THR A 327 3.78 -22.26 25.93
N ALA A 328 4.01 -23.39 26.59
CA ALA A 328 5.20 -24.21 26.46
C ALA A 328 4.93 -25.64 26.89
N GLY A 329 5.62 -26.59 26.29
CA GLY A 329 5.57 -28.00 26.70
C GLY A 329 4.18 -28.64 26.54
N LEU A 330 3.41 -28.23 25.54
CA LEU A 330 2.05 -28.74 25.27
C LEU A 330 2.03 -30.22 24.88
N ARG A 331 3.10 -30.72 24.29
CA ARG A 331 3.28 -32.16 23.97
C ARG A 331 2.10 -32.77 23.25
N GLY A 332 1.56 -32.05 22.27
CA GLY A 332 0.40 -32.46 21.49
C GLY A 332 -0.97 -32.29 22.19
N ASP A 333 -0.98 -31.75 23.43
CA ASP A 333 -2.23 -31.44 24.13
C ASP A 333 -2.78 -30.08 23.67
N ARG A 334 -4.03 -30.09 23.21
CA ARG A 334 -4.74 -28.90 22.69
C ARG A 334 -5.77 -28.35 23.67
N THR A 335 -5.87 -28.89 24.86
CA THR A 335 -6.93 -28.49 25.80
C THR A 335 -6.83 -27.02 26.24
N THR A 336 -5.62 -26.48 26.31
CA THR A 336 -5.36 -25.07 26.69
C THR A 336 -5.46 -24.08 25.54
N LEU A 337 -5.52 -24.55 24.29
CA LEU A 337 -5.49 -23.65 23.14
C LEU A 337 -6.77 -22.82 23.02
N ALA A 338 -7.92 -23.33 23.43
CA ALA A 338 -9.17 -22.58 23.45
C ALA A 338 -9.09 -21.40 24.44
N ASP A 339 -8.51 -21.61 25.61
CA ASP A 339 -8.31 -20.57 26.61
C ASP A 339 -7.29 -19.52 26.13
N ALA A 340 -6.20 -19.95 25.48
CA ALA A 340 -5.22 -19.06 24.87
C ALA A 340 -5.83 -18.21 23.77
N ALA A 341 -6.66 -18.80 22.90
CA ALA A 341 -7.39 -18.09 21.85
C ALA A 341 -8.39 -17.07 22.43
N ALA A 342 -9.12 -17.45 23.48
CA ALA A 342 -10.05 -16.55 24.14
C ALA A 342 -9.32 -15.37 24.82
N LEU A 343 -8.17 -15.62 25.43
CA LEU A 343 -7.34 -14.60 26.05
C LEU A 343 -6.79 -13.61 24.97
N LYS A 344 -6.31 -14.15 23.86
CA LYS A 344 -5.89 -13.34 22.69
C LYS A 344 -7.04 -12.50 22.16
N ALA A 345 -8.21 -13.07 21.99
CA ALA A 345 -9.38 -12.36 21.48
C ALA A 345 -9.86 -11.25 22.43
N SER A 346 -9.75 -11.45 23.74
CA SER A 346 -10.10 -10.44 24.76
C SER A 346 -9.04 -9.34 24.90
N THR A 347 -7.83 -9.54 24.35
CA THR A 347 -6.72 -8.61 24.42
C THR A 347 -6.06 -8.49 23.04
N PRO A 348 -6.68 -7.75 22.10
CA PRO A 348 -6.25 -7.71 20.68
C PRO A 348 -4.81 -7.29 20.45
N ASP A 349 -4.30 -6.37 21.30
CA ASP A 349 -2.92 -5.88 21.21
C ASP A 349 -1.89 -6.80 21.90
N SER A 350 -2.32 -7.94 22.44
CA SER A 350 -1.39 -8.93 23.00
C SER A 350 -0.61 -9.66 21.91
N ILE A 351 0.51 -10.26 22.34
CA ILE A 351 1.26 -11.25 21.55
C ILE A 351 1.03 -12.61 22.17
N LEU A 352 0.60 -13.59 21.35
CA LEU A 352 0.44 -14.97 21.77
C LEU A 352 1.51 -15.82 21.11
N LEU A 353 2.34 -16.50 21.89
CA LEU A 353 3.43 -17.32 21.38
C LEU A 353 3.46 -18.70 22.04
N ASP A 354 4.10 -19.64 21.37
CA ASP A 354 4.49 -20.92 21.95
C ASP A 354 6.03 -21.01 22.06
N ALA A 355 6.52 -21.43 23.24
CA ALA A 355 7.94 -21.53 23.53
C ALA A 355 8.54 -22.91 23.20
N GLY A 356 7.79 -23.78 22.53
CA GLY A 356 8.24 -25.07 22.02
C GLY A 356 7.84 -26.26 22.87
N ASP A 357 8.28 -27.45 22.45
CA ASP A 357 7.91 -28.77 23.00
C ASP A 357 6.40 -29.06 22.85
N ALA A 358 5.85 -28.67 21.70
CA ALA A 358 4.42 -28.72 21.45
C ALA A 358 3.98 -29.82 20.47
N LEU A 359 4.84 -30.22 19.51
CA LEU A 359 4.41 -30.95 18.32
C LEU A 359 4.37 -32.47 18.48
N HIS A 360 4.73 -33.02 19.65
CA HIS A 360 4.82 -34.48 19.89
C HIS A 360 4.09 -34.85 21.19
N GLY A 361 3.96 -36.14 21.48
CA GLY A 361 3.52 -36.64 22.80
C GLY A 361 2.11 -37.24 22.81
N THR A 362 1.25 -36.96 21.85
CA THR A 362 -0.07 -37.62 21.70
C THR A 362 -0.11 -38.52 20.49
N GLN A 363 -1.11 -39.42 20.47
CA GLN A 363 -1.35 -40.27 19.30
C GLN A 363 -1.69 -39.46 18.05
N SER A 364 -2.46 -38.38 18.18
CA SER A 364 -2.80 -37.45 17.09
C SER A 364 -1.55 -36.78 16.52
N ALA A 365 -0.70 -36.21 17.37
CA ALA A 365 0.56 -35.63 16.97
C ALA A 365 1.49 -36.62 16.26
N SER A 366 1.54 -37.89 16.75
CA SER A 366 2.33 -38.95 16.12
C SER A 366 1.81 -39.33 14.72
N LEU A 367 0.50 -39.41 14.54
CA LEU A 367 -0.12 -39.71 13.23
C LEU A 367 0.06 -38.61 12.21
N THR A 368 -0.01 -37.35 12.64
CA THR A 368 0.12 -36.17 11.76
C THR A 368 1.55 -35.65 11.64
N GLY A 369 2.47 -36.14 12.50
CA GLY A 369 3.83 -35.61 12.60
C GLY A 369 3.86 -34.17 13.14
N GLY A 370 2.89 -33.81 13.99
CA GLY A 370 2.79 -32.48 14.60
C GLY A 370 1.97 -31.46 13.83
N MET A 371 1.52 -31.78 12.61
CA MET A 371 0.74 -30.86 11.78
C MET A 371 -0.59 -30.42 12.41
N ASP A 372 -1.21 -31.28 13.18
CA ASP A 372 -2.44 -30.97 13.91
C ASP A 372 -2.23 -29.86 14.96
N MET A 373 -1.07 -29.80 15.58
CA MET A 373 -0.70 -28.72 16.51
C MET A 373 -0.41 -27.41 15.77
N LEU A 374 0.34 -27.46 14.67
CA LEU A 374 0.61 -26.26 13.83
C LEU A 374 -0.69 -25.66 13.30
N SER A 375 -1.62 -26.50 12.86
CA SER A 375 -2.97 -26.07 12.43
C SER A 375 -3.78 -25.48 13.58
N ALA A 376 -3.66 -26.06 14.77
CA ALA A 376 -4.36 -25.57 15.95
C ALA A 376 -3.80 -24.22 16.44
N PHE A 377 -2.49 -24.01 16.39
CA PHE A 377 -1.88 -22.72 16.67
C PHE A 377 -2.38 -21.62 15.71
N SER A 378 -2.43 -21.96 14.42
CA SER A 378 -3.00 -21.07 13.42
C SER A 378 -4.45 -20.69 13.74
N ALA A 379 -5.28 -21.66 14.05
CA ALA A 379 -6.69 -21.44 14.39
C ALA A 379 -6.88 -20.66 15.70
N ALA A 380 -5.98 -20.83 16.67
CA ALA A 380 -5.99 -20.13 17.95
C ALA A 380 -5.37 -18.71 17.88
N GLY A 381 -4.83 -18.28 16.74
CA GLY A 381 -4.29 -16.94 16.54
C GLY A 381 -2.89 -16.71 17.16
N TYR A 382 -2.06 -17.76 17.22
CA TYR A 382 -0.67 -17.59 17.64
C TYR A 382 0.10 -16.72 16.66
N ASP A 383 0.83 -15.74 17.18
CA ASP A 383 1.65 -14.82 16.39
C ASP A 383 2.97 -15.45 15.96
N LEU A 384 3.54 -16.31 16.80
CA LEU A 384 4.80 -17.02 16.52
C LEU A 384 4.94 -18.28 17.40
N GLN A 385 5.84 -19.16 17.00
CA GLN A 385 6.18 -20.37 17.74
C GLN A 385 7.70 -20.62 17.71
N ALA A 386 8.26 -21.03 18.85
CA ALA A 386 9.62 -21.56 18.91
C ALA A 386 9.60 -23.05 18.66
N MET A 387 10.71 -23.62 18.16
CA MET A 387 10.93 -25.05 18.01
C MET A 387 11.92 -25.52 19.07
N ALA A 388 11.49 -26.43 19.93
CA ALA A 388 12.35 -27.09 20.89
C ALA A 388 12.89 -28.43 20.35
N LEU A 389 13.86 -29.03 21.03
CA LEU A 389 14.50 -30.25 20.57
C LEU A 389 13.48 -31.39 20.28
N ASN A 390 12.50 -31.56 21.12
CA ASN A 390 11.52 -32.65 20.99
C ASN A 390 10.54 -32.44 19.81
N ASP A 391 10.39 -31.21 19.30
CA ASP A 391 9.57 -30.94 18.12
C ASP A 391 10.16 -31.57 16.84
N PHE A 392 11.46 -31.95 16.89
CA PHE A 392 12.14 -32.66 15.80
C PHE A 392 11.93 -34.18 15.84
N ALA A 393 11.13 -34.72 16.77
CA ALA A 393 10.91 -36.15 16.94
C ALA A 393 10.45 -36.91 15.67
N TYR A 394 9.77 -36.21 14.74
CA TYR A 394 9.28 -36.81 13.50
C TYR A 394 10.19 -36.51 12.28
N GLY A 395 11.37 -35.99 12.52
CA GLY A 395 12.41 -35.72 11.52
C GLY A 395 12.40 -34.27 11.01
N THR A 396 13.60 -33.75 10.85
CA THR A 396 13.87 -32.35 10.50
C THR A 396 13.25 -31.94 9.17
N THR A 397 13.42 -32.78 8.13
CA THR A 397 12.91 -32.44 6.78
C THR A 397 11.41 -32.23 6.74
N ARG A 398 10.68 -33.12 7.44
CA ARG A 398 9.21 -33.02 7.53
C ARG A 398 8.81 -31.79 8.32
N LEU A 399 9.36 -31.61 9.51
CA LEU A 399 9.04 -30.47 10.37
C LEU A 399 9.28 -29.14 9.66
N VAL A 400 10.41 -28.98 8.97
CA VAL A 400 10.72 -27.76 8.21
C VAL A 400 9.71 -27.52 7.09
N SER A 401 9.31 -28.56 6.36
CA SER A 401 8.28 -28.44 5.33
C SER A 401 6.94 -28.01 5.92
N ASP A 402 6.50 -28.67 6.99
CA ASP A 402 5.21 -28.46 7.61
C ASP A 402 5.13 -27.09 8.31
N ALA A 403 6.18 -26.69 9.02
CA ALA A 403 6.27 -25.38 9.68
C ALA A 403 6.30 -24.22 8.66
N ASN A 404 6.94 -24.41 7.53
CA ASN A 404 6.98 -23.39 6.46
C ASN A 404 5.64 -23.22 5.73
N MET A 405 4.72 -24.19 5.85
CA MET A 405 3.33 -24.08 5.35
C MET A 405 2.37 -23.50 6.39
N GLY A 406 2.78 -23.40 7.66
CA GLY A 406 1.97 -22.83 8.74
C GLY A 406 1.69 -21.34 8.59
N SER A 407 0.70 -20.81 9.28
CA SER A 407 0.27 -19.41 9.22
C SER A 407 1.16 -18.46 10.03
N GLY A 408 1.93 -18.93 11.02
CA GLY A 408 2.82 -18.15 11.87
C GLY A 408 4.30 -18.48 11.65
N PRO A 409 5.23 -17.55 11.99
CA PRO A 409 6.65 -17.81 11.93
C PRO A 409 7.09 -18.85 12.96
N SER A 410 7.89 -19.82 12.50
CA SER A 410 8.56 -20.81 13.34
C SER A 410 10.00 -20.37 13.55
N LEU A 411 10.46 -20.31 14.80
CA LEU A 411 11.77 -19.80 15.17
C LEU A 411 12.67 -20.88 15.75
N ALA A 412 13.89 -20.97 15.22
CA ALA A 412 15.01 -21.74 15.76
C ALA A 412 16.29 -21.01 15.36
N SER A 413 16.63 -19.96 16.09
CA SER A 413 17.61 -18.96 15.69
C SER A 413 19.03 -19.50 15.52
N ASN A 414 19.39 -20.53 16.28
CA ASN A 414 20.67 -21.19 16.25
C ASN A 414 20.70 -22.46 15.35
N LEU A 415 19.60 -22.78 14.68
CA LEU A 415 19.54 -23.90 13.75
C LEU A 415 19.76 -23.41 12.30
N LEU A 416 20.92 -23.76 11.76
CA LEU A 416 21.34 -23.37 10.42
C LEU A 416 21.48 -24.60 9.52
N ASN A 417 21.24 -24.46 8.23
CA ASN A 417 21.54 -25.47 7.24
C ASN A 417 23.04 -25.41 6.86
N ASN A 418 23.47 -26.31 5.98
CA ASN A 418 24.86 -26.39 5.52
C ASN A 418 25.40 -25.13 4.82
N GLU A 419 24.51 -24.22 4.42
CA GLU A 419 24.84 -22.93 3.79
C GLU A 419 24.83 -21.79 4.81
N ALA A 420 24.79 -22.09 6.12
CA ALA A 420 24.68 -21.14 7.24
C ALA A 420 23.45 -20.21 7.12
N THR A 421 22.38 -20.70 6.52
CA THR A 421 21.10 -19.99 6.46
C THR A 421 20.08 -20.64 7.39
N ALA A 422 19.07 -19.86 7.82
CA ALA A 422 18.01 -20.36 8.69
C ALA A 422 17.29 -21.56 8.08
N VAL A 423 17.01 -22.57 8.91
CA VAL A 423 16.30 -23.79 8.47
C VAL A 423 14.82 -23.51 8.26
N PHE A 424 14.22 -22.72 9.17
CA PHE A 424 12.83 -22.30 9.03
C PHE A 424 12.74 -20.99 8.25
N TYR A 425 11.84 -20.95 7.27
CA TYR A 425 11.53 -19.75 6.51
C TYR A 425 10.08 -19.84 6.02
N ARG A 426 9.41 -18.71 5.94
CA ARG A 426 8.10 -18.62 5.31
C ARG A 426 8.31 -18.11 3.88
N SER A 427 7.85 -18.89 2.92
CA SER A 427 7.73 -18.44 1.53
C SER A 427 6.36 -17.82 1.35
N THR A 428 6.28 -16.56 0.96
CA THR A 428 5.05 -16.06 0.35
C THR A 428 4.96 -16.65 -1.04
N SER A 429 3.81 -17.21 -1.34
CA SER A 429 3.43 -17.91 -2.56
C SER A 429 4.22 -17.49 -3.81
N TRP A 430 4.70 -18.49 -4.55
CA TRP A 430 5.26 -18.44 -5.90
C TRP A 430 6.56 -17.62 -6.11
N ASN A 431 6.83 -16.54 -5.38
CA ASN A 431 7.97 -15.66 -5.65
C ASN A 431 9.22 -15.89 -4.82
N ARG A 432 9.36 -16.99 -4.06
CA ARG A 432 10.56 -17.37 -3.28
C ARG A 432 11.12 -16.27 -2.36
N ASN A 433 10.39 -15.17 -2.15
CA ASN A 433 10.80 -14.12 -1.21
C ASN A 433 10.56 -14.61 0.21
N ARG A 434 11.65 -14.78 0.96
CA ARG A 434 11.62 -15.17 2.37
C ARG A 434 11.05 -14.01 3.18
N VAL A 435 9.83 -14.13 3.69
CA VAL A 435 9.18 -13.10 4.52
C VAL A 435 9.67 -13.15 5.97
N THR A 436 10.11 -14.32 6.43
CA THR A 436 10.75 -14.48 7.75
C THR A 436 11.94 -15.41 7.62
N ASN A 437 13.01 -15.13 8.33
CA ASN A 437 14.25 -15.93 8.26
C ASN A 437 14.33 -16.83 9.48
N GLY A 438 13.46 -17.49 10.03
CA GLY A 438 13.50 -18.44 11.15
C GLY A 438 14.52 -18.16 12.30
N MET A 439 15.37 -17.16 12.13
CA MET A 439 16.33 -16.70 13.11
C MET A 439 15.71 -15.68 14.07
N TYR A 440 14.89 -14.79 13.54
CA TYR A 440 14.11 -13.84 14.32
C TYR A 440 12.85 -13.45 13.55
N THR A 441 11.89 -12.90 14.27
CA THR A 441 10.72 -12.22 13.68
C THR A 441 10.47 -10.91 14.40
N ILE A 442 9.84 -9.97 13.73
CA ILE A 442 9.38 -8.72 14.33
C ILE A 442 7.86 -8.73 14.29
N VAL A 443 7.27 -8.56 15.47
CA VAL A 443 5.82 -8.40 15.63
C VAL A 443 5.53 -6.95 15.97
N GLU A 444 4.64 -6.32 15.23
CA GLU A 444 4.19 -4.97 15.52
C GLU A 444 2.92 -5.02 16.38
N ARG A 445 2.93 -4.33 17.52
CA ARG A 445 1.79 -4.19 18.42
C ARG A 445 1.80 -2.82 19.08
N ALA A 446 0.64 -2.19 19.11
CA ALA A 446 0.47 -0.85 19.66
C ALA A 446 1.52 0.15 19.17
N GLY A 447 1.95 0.02 17.89
CA GLY A 447 2.97 0.85 17.25
C GLY A 447 4.42 0.50 17.59
N TYR A 448 4.67 -0.52 18.43
CA TYR A 448 6.02 -0.98 18.72
C TYR A 448 6.42 -2.15 17.85
N LYS A 449 7.70 -2.14 17.43
CA LYS A 449 8.35 -3.27 16.77
C LYS A 449 9.07 -4.11 17.82
N ILE A 450 8.54 -5.28 18.12
CA ILE A 450 9.06 -6.19 19.14
C ILE A 450 9.73 -7.37 18.43
N GLY A 451 11.04 -7.53 18.64
CA GLY A 451 11.83 -8.61 18.05
C GLY A 451 11.81 -9.86 18.90
N PHE A 452 11.59 -11.02 18.27
CA PHE A 452 11.64 -12.34 18.91
C PHE A 452 12.69 -13.22 18.25
N PHE A 453 13.41 -13.97 19.06
CA PHE A 453 14.28 -15.04 18.61
C PHE A 453 14.14 -16.24 19.56
N ALA A 454 14.46 -17.45 19.09
CA ALA A 454 14.38 -18.68 19.86
C ALA A 454 15.70 -19.44 19.81
N LEU A 455 16.21 -19.87 20.94
CA LEU A 455 17.40 -20.70 21.03
C LEU A 455 16.98 -22.14 21.39
N ASN A 456 17.57 -23.09 20.67
CA ASN A 456 17.39 -24.51 20.91
C ASN A 456 18.64 -25.04 21.62
N ASP A 457 18.46 -26.01 22.53
CA ASP A 457 19.53 -26.72 23.21
C ASP A 457 20.20 -27.73 22.27
#